data_1e987fbe08f1f8f8d938e231aa76c02e
#
_entry.id   1e987fbe08f1f8f8d938e231aa76c02e
#
_cell.length_a   1.000
_cell.length_b   1.000
_cell.length_c   1.000
_cell.angle_alpha   90.00
_cell.angle_beta   90.00
_cell.angle_gamma   90.00
#
_symmetry.space_group_name_H-M   'P 1'
#
loop_
_entity.id
_entity.type
_entity.pdbx_description
1 polymer ?
#
loop_
_entity_poly.entity_id
_entity_poly.type
_entity_poly.pdbx_seq_one_letter_code
_entity_poly.pdbx_strand_id
1 'polypeptide(L)'
;METLSVEKFYKLLLEELSFSAKIKQDIALQQLSNFVVNPSPDSVFLLKGYAGTGKTTIISALVKNLWKIKRSGILLAPTGRAAKVISLYSGQEAQTIHKKIYFPKKTGGAGVQFVLQPNKHKNAVFIVDEASMIPDENQDSKLFENDGLLADLIE
;
A
#
# COMPACT_ATOMS: atom_id res chain seq x y z
N MET A 1 -18.52 20.90 4.16
CA MET A 1 -17.50 20.18 4.93
C MET A 1 -16.16 20.39 4.25
N GLU A 2 -15.28 21.17 4.85
CA GLU A 2 -13.97 21.51 4.26
C GLU A 2 -13.11 20.27 4.06
N THR A 3 -12.59 20.11 2.87
CA THR A 3 -11.55 19.11 2.57
C THR A 3 -10.30 19.50 3.36
N LEU A 4 -9.73 18.59 4.10
CA LEU A 4 -8.54 18.85 4.90
C LEU A 4 -7.39 19.29 3.97
N SER A 5 -6.74 20.44 4.27
CA SER A 5 -5.62 20.91 3.45
C SER A 5 -4.38 20.03 3.60
N VAL A 6 -3.50 20.06 2.61
CA VAL A 6 -2.21 19.33 2.63
C VAL A 6 -1.42 19.66 3.89
N GLU A 7 -1.35 20.94 4.27
CA GLU A 7 -0.63 21.39 5.47
C GLU A 7 -1.23 20.82 6.76
N LYS A 8 -2.55 20.81 6.88
CA LYS A 8 -3.23 20.22 8.04
C LYS A 8 -2.99 18.72 8.10
N PHE A 9 -3.06 18.04 6.97
CA PHE A 9 -2.81 16.59 6.93
C PHE A 9 -1.35 16.25 7.28
N TYR A 10 -0.40 17.00 6.75
CA TYR A 10 1.02 16.87 7.09
C TYR A 10 1.28 17.03 8.60
N LYS A 11 0.66 18.03 9.26
CA LYS A 11 0.76 18.22 10.72
C LYS A 11 0.23 16.99 11.48
N LEU A 12 -0.87 16.40 11.03
CA LEU A 12 -1.40 15.17 11.63
C LEU A 12 -0.43 13.99 11.51
N LEU A 13 0.27 13.86 10.38
CA LEU A 13 1.30 12.82 10.24
C LEU A 13 2.49 13.06 11.18
N LEU A 14 2.91 14.30 11.36
CA LEU A 14 3.99 14.66 12.31
C LEU A 14 3.60 14.33 13.77
N GLU A 15 2.37 14.62 14.17
CA GLU A 15 1.87 14.34 15.52
C GLU A 15 1.83 12.84 15.83
N GLU A 16 1.63 11.99 14.82
CA GLU A 16 1.66 10.52 14.99
C GLU A 16 3.08 9.96 15.17
N LEU A 17 4.12 10.71 14.82
CA LEU A 17 5.48 10.26 15.03
C LEU A 17 5.87 10.39 16.52
N SER A 18 6.42 9.32 17.07
CA SER A 18 6.93 9.30 18.46
C SER A 18 8.28 10.02 18.63
N PHE A 19 8.81 10.60 17.55
CA PHE A 19 10.11 11.27 17.50
C PHE A 19 10.07 12.46 16.54
N SER A 20 11.04 13.37 16.66
CA SER A 20 11.19 14.48 15.71
C SER A 20 11.65 13.97 14.36
N ALA A 21 10.92 14.32 13.30
CA ALA A 21 11.27 13.95 11.94
C ALA A 21 12.62 14.56 11.54
N LYS A 22 13.49 13.74 10.98
CA LYS A 22 14.72 14.22 10.33
C LYS A 22 14.38 14.91 9.01
N ILE A 23 15.26 15.75 8.48
CA ILE A 23 15.04 16.54 7.26
C ILE A 23 14.47 15.70 6.10
N LYS A 24 15.06 14.53 5.82
CA LYS A 24 14.60 13.64 4.73
C LYS A 24 13.22 13.02 5.02
N GLN A 25 12.93 12.69 6.27
CA GLN A 25 11.62 12.19 6.69
C GLN A 25 10.56 13.30 6.58
N ASP A 26 10.92 14.51 6.97
CA ASP A 26 10.06 15.68 6.86
C ASP A 26 9.66 15.95 5.41
N ILE A 27 10.61 15.97 4.49
CA ILE A 27 10.37 16.11 3.05
C ILE A 27 9.45 14.99 2.53
N ALA A 28 9.71 13.74 2.93
CA ALA A 28 8.88 12.61 2.53
C ALA A 28 7.43 12.75 3.04
N LEU A 29 7.24 13.20 4.27
CA LEU A 29 5.90 13.44 4.85
C LEU A 29 5.14 14.56 4.13
N GLN A 30 5.81 15.65 3.77
CA GLN A 30 5.20 16.73 3.00
C GLN A 30 4.76 16.25 1.61
N GLN A 31 5.65 15.55 0.89
CA GLN A 31 5.34 15.01 -0.43
C GLN A 31 4.23 13.96 -0.38
N LEU A 32 4.26 13.07 0.61
CA LEU A 32 3.23 12.04 0.82
C LEU A 32 1.88 12.68 1.14
N SER A 33 1.86 13.72 1.96
CA SER A 33 0.64 14.47 2.28
C SER A 33 0.02 15.09 1.03
N ASN A 34 0.83 15.70 0.18
CA ASN A 34 0.35 16.24 -1.08
C ASN A 34 -0.19 15.14 -2.02
N PHE A 35 0.52 14.02 -2.12
CA PHE A 35 0.12 12.88 -2.94
C PHE A 35 -1.25 12.32 -2.56
N VAL A 36 -1.53 12.16 -1.25
CA VAL A 36 -2.79 11.56 -0.81
C VAL A 36 -3.95 12.55 -0.71
N VAL A 37 -3.68 13.84 -0.49
CA VAL A 37 -4.72 14.89 -0.45
C VAL A 37 -5.12 15.31 -1.86
N ASN A 38 -4.17 15.42 -2.79
CA ASN A 38 -4.37 15.81 -4.17
C ASN A 38 -4.09 14.62 -5.12
N PRO A 39 -4.96 13.61 -5.16
CA PRO A 39 -4.70 12.43 -5.96
C PRO A 39 -4.71 12.76 -7.45
N SER A 40 -3.73 12.22 -8.15
CA SER A 40 -3.73 12.14 -9.61
C SER A 40 -4.06 10.71 -10.04
N PRO A 41 -4.90 10.51 -11.07
CA PRO A 41 -5.15 9.17 -11.60
C PRO A 41 -3.83 8.48 -11.98
N ASP A 42 -3.78 7.18 -11.77
CA ASP A 42 -2.65 6.31 -12.16
C ASP A 42 -1.28 6.75 -11.64
N SER A 43 -1.28 7.45 -10.50
CA SER A 43 -0.04 7.92 -9.87
C SER A 43 0.46 6.96 -8.81
N VAL A 44 1.79 6.81 -8.74
CA VAL A 44 2.49 5.97 -7.77
C VAL A 44 3.46 6.83 -6.96
N PHE A 45 3.44 6.67 -5.64
CA PHE A 45 4.41 7.28 -4.74
C PHE A 45 5.42 6.23 -4.26
N LEU A 46 6.69 6.43 -4.56
CA LEU A 46 7.75 5.51 -4.17
C LEU A 46 8.54 6.05 -2.98
N LEU A 47 8.32 5.46 -1.79
CA LEU A 47 9.07 5.77 -0.58
C LEU A 47 10.30 4.88 -0.47
N LYS A 48 11.49 5.45 -0.69
CA LYS A 48 12.78 4.76 -0.60
C LYS A 48 13.52 5.09 0.69
N GLY A 49 14.20 4.10 1.24
CA GLY A 49 15.07 4.27 2.40
C GLY A 49 15.63 2.94 2.89
N TYR A 50 16.81 2.98 3.50
CA TYR A 50 17.44 1.81 4.11
C TYR A 50 16.60 1.27 5.30
N ALA A 51 16.92 0.07 5.74
CA ALA A 51 16.34 -0.49 6.96
C ALA A 51 16.59 0.45 8.15
N GLY A 52 15.59 0.58 9.04
CA GLY A 52 15.68 1.46 10.21
C GLY A 52 15.54 2.96 9.96
N THR A 53 15.18 3.40 8.74
CA THR A 53 14.97 4.82 8.41
C THR A 53 13.56 5.35 8.74
N GLY A 54 12.71 4.52 9.34
CA GLY A 54 11.37 4.92 9.77
C GLY A 54 10.26 4.81 8.71
N LYS A 55 10.48 4.08 7.61
CA LYS A 55 9.45 3.86 6.57
C LYS A 55 8.15 3.28 7.15
N THR A 56 8.26 2.23 7.94
CA THR A 56 7.10 1.57 8.59
C THR A 56 6.36 2.51 9.52
N THR A 57 7.08 3.39 10.24
CA THR A 57 6.48 4.41 11.09
C THR A 57 5.70 5.44 10.28
N ILE A 58 6.26 5.89 9.15
CA ILE A 58 5.58 6.81 8.22
C ILE A 58 4.31 6.15 7.65
N ILE A 59 4.40 4.88 7.22
CA ILE A 59 3.25 4.11 6.74
C ILE A 59 2.17 4.00 7.82
N SER A 60 2.56 3.68 9.05
CA SER A 60 1.63 3.59 10.18
C SER A 60 0.91 4.92 10.44
N ALA A 61 1.64 6.03 10.46
CA ALA A 61 1.07 7.36 10.61
C ALA A 61 0.09 7.70 9.48
N LEU A 62 0.46 7.36 8.24
CA LEU A 62 -0.41 7.56 7.07
C LEU A 62 -1.72 6.79 7.22
N VAL A 63 -1.65 5.48 7.43
CA VAL A 63 -2.81 4.57 7.53
C VAL A 63 -3.80 5.05 8.59
N LYS A 64 -3.31 5.45 9.75
CA LYS A 64 -4.13 5.95 10.86
C LYS A 64 -4.88 7.25 10.55
N ASN A 65 -4.40 8.04 9.61
CA ASN A 65 -4.96 9.36 9.32
C ASN A 65 -5.72 9.46 8.00
N LEU A 66 -5.66 8.47 7.10
CA LEU A 66 -6.34 8.51 5.80
C LEU A 66 -7.85 8.75 5.89
N TRP A 67 -8.51 8.21 6.90
CA TRP A 67 -9.95 8.43 7.10
C TRP A 67 -10.33 9.90 7.29
N LYS A 68 -9.41 10.72 7.83
CA LYS A 68 -9.62 12.16 8.03
C LYS A 68 -9.75 12.93 6.71
N ILE A 69 -9.21 12.37 5.63
CA ILE A 69 -9.38 12.89 4.26
C ILE A 69 -10.37 12.04 3.44
N LYS A 70 -11.21 11.24 4.12
CA LYS A 70 -12.22 10.38 3.52
C LYS A 70 -11.64 9.35 2.54
N ARG A 71 -10.45 8.84 2.84
CA ARG A 71 -9.79 7.78 2.10
C ARG A 71 -9.65 6.53 2.96
N SER A 72 -9.73 5.38 2.33
CA SER A 72 -9.39 4.10 2.96
C SER A 72 -7.96 3.72 2.61
N GLY A 73 -7.23 3.15 3.58
CA GLY A 73 -5.93 2.54 3.35
C GLY A 73 -6.09 1.03 3.12
N ILE A 74 -5.54 0.52 2.05
CA ILE A 74 -5.44 -0.93 1.78
C ILE A 74 -3.98 -1.31 1.92
N LEU A 75 -3.67 -2.02 3.00
CA LEU A 75 -2.31 -2.34 3.38
C LEU A 75 -1.93 -3.73 2.88
N LEU A 76 -0.89 -3.79 2.08
CA LEU A 76 -0.44 -4.98 1.37
C LEU A 76 1.03 -5.26 1.64
N ALA A 77 1.41 -6.53 1.48
CA ALA A 77 2.80 -6.97 1.49
C ALA A 77 3.00 -8.16 0.53
N PRO A 78 4.23 -8.40 0.04
CA PRO A 78 4.52 -9.51 -0.87
C PRO A 78 4.36 -10.88 -0.22
N THR A 79 4.57 -10.98 1.10
CA THR A 79 4.53 -12.25 1.84
C THR A 79 3.60 -12.17 3.05
N GLY A 80 3.08 -13.32 3.49
CA GLY A 80 2.25 -13.39 4.69
C GLY A 80 2.99 -12.96 5.96
N ARG A 81 4.29 -13.21 6.06
CA ARG A 81 5.12 -12.75 7.18
C ARG A 81 5.22 -11.23 7.21
N ALA A 82 5.52 -10.60 6.07
CA ALA A 82 5.57 -9.15 5.96
C ALA A 82 4.22 -8.50 6.26
N ALA A 83 3.12 -9.07 5.73
CA ALA A 83 1.76 -8.62 6.03
C ALA A 83 1.45 -8.67 7.54
N LYS A 84 1.84 -9.73 8.22
CA LYS A 84 1.65 -9.85 9.67
C LYS A 84 2.45 -8.80 10.45
N VAL A 85 3.69 -8.54 10.06
CA VAL A 85 4.55 -7.56 10.70
C VAL A 85 3.94 -6.16 10.56
N ILE A 86 3.59 -5.73 9.34
CA ILE A 86 3.04 -4.39 9.14
C ILE A 86 1.66 -4.23 9.80
N SER A 87 0.85 -5.29 9.89
CA SER A 87 -0.42 -5.26 10.65
C SER A 87 -0.20 -4.93 12.11
N LEU A 88 0.81 -5.52 12.74
CA LEU A 88 1.15 -5.25 14.15
C LEU A 88 1.59 -3.81 14.38
N TYR A 89 2.42 -3.27 13.48
CA TYR A 89 2.93 -1.90 13.61
C TYR A 89 1.89 -0.82 13.29
N SER A 90 1.04 -1.05 12.29
CA SER A 90 0.04 -0.07 11.87
C SER A 90 -1.24 -0.10 12.69
N GLY A 91 -1.51 -1.23 13.36
CA GLY A 91 -2.81 -1.47 14.01
C GLY A 91 -3.96 -1.71 13.02
N GLN A 92 -3.66 -1.91 11.74
CA GLN A 92 -4.62 -2.20 10.68
C GLN A 92 -4.29 -3.53 10.00
N GLU A 93 -5.30 -4.30 9.67
CA GLU A 93 -5.11 -5.56 8.96
C GLU A 93 -4.45 -5.34 7.59
N ALA A 94 -3.37 -6.08 7.34
CA ALA A 94 -2.70 -6.16 6.05
C ALA A 94 -2.88 -7.55 5.44
N GLN A 95 -2.91 -7.61 4.12
CA GLN A 95 -3.02 -8.84 3.36
C GLN A 95 -1.83 -9.01 2.42
N THR A 96 -1.62 -10.21 1.90
CA THR A 96 -0.68 -10.38 0.80
C THR A 96 -1.28 -9.78 -0.48
N ILE A 97 -0.41 -9.30 -1.37
CA ILE A 97 -0.82 -8.79 -2.68
C ILE A 97 -1.67 -9.85 -3.39
N HIS A 98 -1.19 -11.09 -3.47
CA HIS A 98 -1.90 -12.21 -4.10
C HIS A 98 -3.33 -12.39 -3.57
N LYS A 99 -3.49 -12.43 -2.26
CA LYS A 99 -4.81 -12.62 -1.64
C LYS A 99 -5.76 -11.46 -1.95
N LYS A 100 -5.22 -10.26 -2.15
CA LYS A 100 -6.02 -9.06 -2.40
C LYS A 100 -6.47 -8.93 -3.84
N ILE A 101 -5.59 -9.19 -4.80
CA ILE A 101 -5.86 -8.90 -6.21
C ILE A 101 -6.34 -10.10 -7.02
N TYR A 102 -6.09 -11.34 -6.56
CA TYR A 102 -6.52 -12.54 -7.29
C TYR A 102 -7.67 -13.28 -6.58
N PHE A 103 -8.47 -13.96 -7.39
CA PHE A 103 -9.41 -14.95 -6.91
C PHE A 103 -9.25 -16.28 -7.66
N PRO A 104 -9.49 -17.43 -7.00
CA PRO A 104 -9.41 -18.73 -7.63
C PRO A 104 -10.63 -18.96 -8.54
N LYS A 105 -10.39 -19.29 -9.80
CA LYS A 105 -11.40 -19.69 -10.77
C LYS A 105 -11.20 -21.15 -11.15
N LYS A 106 -12.23 -21.98 -11.04
CA LYS A 106 -12.20 -23.37 -11.51
C LYS A 106 -12.15 -23.38 -13.03
N THR A 107 -11.16 -24.07 -13.59
CA THR A 107 -11.10 -24.38 -15.02
C THR A 107 -11.85 -25.67 -15.31
N GLY A 108 -12.36 -25.88 -16.51
CA GLY A 108 -13.20 -27.03 -16.90
C GLY A 108 -12.54 -28.42 -16.81
N GLY A 109 -11.33 -28.51 -16.23
CA GLY A 109 -10.66 -29.73 -15.77
C GLY A 109 -10.47 -29.66 -14.23
N ALA A 110 -9.73 -30.57 -13.64
CA ALA A 110 -9.47 -30.60 -12.18
C ALA A 110 -8.52 -29.47 -11.69
N GLY A 111 -8.34 -28.39 -12.46
CA GLY A 111 -7.41 -27.32 -12.17
C GLY A 111 -8.06 -26.04 -11.59
N VAL A 112 -7.25 -25.25 -10.89
CA VAL A 112 -7.60 -23.91 -10.42
C VAL A 112 -6.65 -22.92 -11.09
N GLN A 113 -7.20 -21.81 -11.61
CA GLN A 113 -6.44 -20.67 -12.13
C GLN A 113 -6.75 -19.45 -11.28
N PHE A 114 -5.75 -18.63 -11.01
CA PHE A 114 -5.92 -17.36 -10.32
C PHE A 114 -6.11 -16.24 -11.34
N VAL A 115 -7.22 -15.53 -11.18
CA VAL A 115 -7.66 -14.46 -12.09
C VAL A 115 -7.66 -13.14 -11.35
N LEU A 116 -7.24 -12.07 -12.02
CA LEU A 116 -7.24 -10.73 -11.47
C LEU A 116 -8.66 -10.27 -11.12
N GLN A 117 -8.84 -9.76 -9.92
CA GLN A 117 -10.13 -9.20 -9.48
C GLN A 117 -10.29 -7.77 -9.99
N PRO A 118 -11.50 -7.38 -10.44
CA PRO A 118 -11.79 -5.99 -10.72
C PRO A 118 -11.58 -5.11 -9.49
N ASN A 119 -10.91 -3.99 -9.65
CA ASN A 119 -10.72 -3.03 -8.56
C ASN A 119 -12.05 -2.31 -8.26
N LYS A 120 -12.68 -2.66 -7.14
CA LYS A 120 -13.93 -2.07 -6.67
C LYS A 120 -13.73 -0.96 -5.62
N HIS A 121 -12.48 -0.66 -5.26
CA HIS A 121 -12.18 0.30 -4.23
C HIS A 121 -12.17 1.72 -4.79
N LYS A 122 -13.09 2.54 -4.29
CA LYS A 122 -13.15 3.98 -4.59
C LYS A 122 -12.46 4.76 -3.48
N ASN A 123 -11.72 5.79 -3.84
CA ASN A 123 -11.00 6.66 -2.88
C ASN A 123 -10.06 5.90 -1.93
N ALA A 124 -9.51 4.78 -2.38
CA ALA A 124 -8.55 4.00 -1.61
C ALA A 124 -7.10 4.36 -1.98
N VAL A 125 -6.23 4.25 -0.99
CA VAL A 125 -4.78 4.31 -1.16
C VAL A 125 -4.25 2.91 -0.93
N PHE A 126 -3.72 2.28 -1.97
CA PHE A 126 -3.02 1.01 -1.84
C PHE A 126 -1.61 1.27 -1.33
N ILE A 127 -1.25 0.63 -0.24
CA ILE A 127 0.04 0.82 0.42
C ILE A 127 0.73 -0.53 0.45
N VAL A 128 1.88 -0.63 -0.20
CA VAL A 128 2.67 -1.85 -0.28
C VAL A 128 3.95 -1.68 0.51
N ASP A 129 4.10 -2.41 1.60
CA ASP A 129 5.36 -2.51 2.34
C ASP A 129 6.22 -3.63 1.76
N GLU A 130 7.54 -3.52 1.93
CA GLU A 130 8.54 -4.46 1.39
C GLU A 130 8.44 -4.67 -0.12
N ALA A 131 8.13 -3.62 -0.88
CA ALA A 131 7.89 -3.69 -2.32
C ALA A 131 9.09 -4.23 -3.12
N SER A 132 10.32 -4.13 -2.60
CA SER A 132 11.51 -4.73 -3.20
C SER A 132 11.51 -6.26 -3.25
N MET A 133 10.62 -6.90 -2.48
CA MET A 133 10.44 -8.36 -2.49
C MET A 133 9.38 -8.83 -3.50
N ILE A 134 8.74 -7.93 -4.25
CA ILE A 134 7.80 -8.31 -5.31
C ILE A 134 8.60 -8.96 -6.44
N PRO A 135 8.29 -10.21 -6.83
CA PRO A 135 8.97 -10.85 -7.95
C PRO A 135 8.57 -10.19 -9.28
N ASP A 136 9.51 -10.11 -10.21
CA ASP A 136 9.24 -9.56 -11.55
C ASP A 136 8.31 -10.46 -12.37
N GLU A 137 8.37 -11.79 -12.13
CA GLU A 137 7.55 -12.79 -12.80
C GLU A 137 6.86 -13.68 -11.78
N ASN A 138 5.67 -14.16 -12.09
CA ASN A 138 4.99 -15.20 -11.31
C ASN A 138 5.72 -16.56 -11.49
N GLN A 139 6.20 -17.15 -10.40
CA GLN A 139 6.98 -18.38 -10.42
C GLN A 139 6.20 -19.59 -10.99
N ASP A 140 4.85 -19.52 -10.98
CA ASP A 140 3.95 -20.54 -11.52
C ASP A 140 3.02 -19.93 -12.59
N SER A 141 3.56 -19.55 -13.73
CA SER A 141 2.82 -18.95 -14.85
C SER A 141 1.58 -19.74 -15.32
N LYS A 142 1.53 -21.03 -15.02
CA LYS A 142 0.36 -21.90 -15.31
C LYS A 142 -0.83 -21.66 -14.37
N LEU A 143 -0.60 -21.11 -13.18
CA LEU A 143 -1.63 -20.85 -12.17
C LEU A 143 -2.22 -19.44 -12.26
N PHE A 144 -1.53 -18.51 -12.92
CA PHE A 144 -1.94 -17.12 -13.05
C PHE A 144 -2.26 -16.79 -14.51
N GLU A 145 -3.26 -15.93 -14.69
CA GLU A 145 -3.68 -15.49 -16.03
C GLU A 145 -2.62 -14.59 -16.68
N ASN A 146 -1.94 -13.77 -15.87
CA ASN A 146 -0.89 -12.85 -16.29
C ASN A 146 0.47 -13.23 -15.66
N ASP A 147 1.55 -12.75 -16.26
CA ASP A 147 2.91 -13.18 -15.90
C ASP A 147 3.59 -12.33 -14.81
N GLY A 148 3.02 -11.19 -14.39
CA GLY A 148 3.69 -10.25 -13.51
C GLY A 148 2.83 -9.72 -12.35
N LEU A 149 3.19 -10.06 -11.10
CA LEU A 149 2.48 -9.59 -9.90
C LEU A 149 2.48 -8.06 -9.76
N LEU A 150 3.60 -7.41 -10.10
CA LEU A 150 3.70 -5.95 -10.03
C LEU A 150 2.83 -5.28 -11.08
N ALA A 151 2.81 -5.81 -12.31
CA ALA A 151 1.95 -5.31 -13.38
C ALA A 151 0.47 -5.41 -13.00
N ASP A 152 0.03 -6.58 -12.53
CA ASP A 152 -1.33 -6.82 -12.08
C ASP A 152 -1.75 -5.97 -10.88
N LEU A 153 -0.79 -5.60 -10.02
CA LEU A 153 -1.07 -4.72 -8.89
C LEU A 153 -1.31 -3.26 -9.32
N ILE A 154 -0.66 -2.83 -10.40
CA ILE A 154 -0.75 -1.44 -10.90
C ILE A 154 -1.97 -1.26 -11.83
N GLU A 155 -2.42 -2.32 -12.52
CA GLU A 155 -3.63 -2.33 -13.36
C GLU A 155 -4.91 -2.08 -12.53
#